data_0468007eea06b3d792e9f83e9df52a41
#
_entry.id   0468007eea06b3d792e9f83e9df52a41
#
_cell.length_a   1.000
_cell.length_b   1.000
_cell.length_c   1.000
_cell.angle_alpha   90.00
_cell.angle_beta   90.00
_cell.angle_gamma   90.00
#
_symmetry.space_group_name_H-M   'P 1'
#
loop_
_entity.id
_entity.type
_entity.pdbx_description
1 polymer ?
#
loop_
_entity_poly.entity_id
_entity_poly.type
_entity_poly.pdbx_seq_one_letter_code
_entity_poly.pdbx_strand_id
1 'polypeptide(L)'
;MNQIRISMLAAAAAMSLGLSFGAAAQTTDTDSAALTKGEAKSLKAQSDGQYKAKKNISEAAEDLNRADCKSSLDGSARRACEKSAKHAAKSDKAAAKATHEIEQKKIDDATQK
;
A
#
# COMPACT_ATOMS: atom_id res chain seq x y z
N MET A 1 -31.38 -18.56 -32.09
CA MET A 1 -31.13 -18.74 -30.65
C MET A 1 -29.74 -19.29 -30.45
N ASN A 2 -28.72 -18.43 -30.33
CA ASN A 2 -27.35 -18.89 -30.12
C ASN A 2 -26.96 -18.49 -28.69
N GLN A 3 -26.93 -19.47 -27.82
CA GLN A 3 -26.41 -19.31 -26.46
C GLN A 3 -24.86 -19.30 -26.49
N ILE A 4 -24.29 -18.14 -26.35
CA ILE A 4 -22.84 -17.99 -26.11
C ILE A 4 -22.60 -18.33 -24.65
N ARG A 5 -22.11 -19.55 -24.39
CA ARG A 5 -21.62 -19.93 -23.07
C ARG A 5 -20.24 -19.31 -22.88
N ILE A 6 -20.19 -18.23 -22.10
CA ILE A 6 -18.94 -17.67 -21.62
C ILE A 6 -18.46 -18.52 -20.47
N SER A 7 -17.51 -19.41 -20.76
CA SER A 7 -16.78 -20.15 -19.72
C SER A 7 -15.80 -19.22 -19.05
N MET A 8 -16.13 -18.76 -17.82
CA MET A 8 -15.18 -18.12 -16.94
C MET A 8 -14.13 -19.14 -16.50
N LEU A 9 -12.95 -19.08 -17.09
CA LEU A 9 -11.76 -19.71 -16.53
C LEU A 9 -11.23 -18.78 -15.43
N ALA A 10 -11.55 -19.11 -14.19
CA ALA A 10 -10.90 -18.53 -13.03
C ALA A 10 -9.50 -19.14 -12.89
N ALA A 11 -8.49 -18.49 -13.44
CA ALA A 11 -7.10 -18.81 -13.15
C ALA A 11 -6.71 -18.10 -11.84
N ALA A 12 -6.90 -18.79 -10.72
CA ALA A 12 -6.34 -18.41 -9.44
C ALA A 12 -4.83 -18.71 -9.46
N ALA A 13 -4.03 -17.76 -9.91
CA ALA A 13 -2.59 -17.80 -9.70
C ALA A 13 -2.29 -17.31 -8.28
N ALA A 14 -2.28 -18.24 -7.33
CA ALA A 14 -1.74 -17.99 -6.00
C ALA A 14 -0.22 -17.91 -6.09
N MET A 15 0.31 -16.71 -6.32
CA MET A 15 1.73 -16.44 -6.10
C MET A 15 1.92 -16.18 -4.60
N SER A 16 2.12 -17.27 -3.85
CA SER A 16 2.65 -17.22 -2.50
C SER A 16 4.15 -16.89 -2.56
N LEU A 17 4.49 -15.62 -2.69
CA LEU A 17 5.81 -15.13 -2.33
C LEU A 17 5.91 -15.18 -0.81
N GLY A 18 6.40 -16.32 -0.32
CA GLY A 18 6.77 -16.52 1.05
C GLY A 18 7.99 -15.66 1.39
N LEU A 19 7.77 -14.40 1.70
CA LEU A 19 8.67 -13.63 2.51
C LEU A 19 8.46 -14.08 3.96
N SER A 20 9.22 -15.12 4.34
CA SER A 20 9.39 -15.49 5.73
C SER A 20 10.17 -14.37 6.42
N PHE A 21 9.52 -13.26 6.72
CA PHE A 21 9.95 -12.42 7.82
C PHE A 21 9.76 -13.26 9.06
N GLY A 22 10.86 -13.71 9.62
CA GLY A 22 10.89 -14.31 10.93
C GLY A 22 10.22 -13.35 11.91
N ALA A 23 8.92 -13.51 12.08
CA ALA A 23 8.22 -12.98 13.22
C ALA A 23 8.76 -13.75 14.42
N ALA A 24 9.81 -13.25 15.04
CA ALA A 24 10.03 -13.51 16.44
C ALA A 24 8.81 -12.93 17.14
N ALA A 25 7.77 -13.74 17.26
CA ALA A 25 6.65 -13.48 18.14
C ALA A 25 7.20 -13.56 19.57
N GLN A 26 7.84 -12.49 20.01
CA GLN A 26 7.94 -12.22 21.42
C GLN A 26 6.55 -11.78 21.85
N THR A 27 5.78 -12.75 22.33
CA THR A 27 4.69 -12.49 23.26
C THR A 27 5.34 -11.95 24.52
N THR A 28 5.65 -10.66 24.52
CA THR A 28 5.96 -9.93 25.73
C THR A 28 4.63 -9.42 26.27
N ASP A 29 4.32 -9.87 27.47
CA ASP A 29 3.28 -9.36 28.34
C ASP A 29 3.18 -7.83 28.18
N THR A 30 1.95 -7.37 28.00
CA THR A 30 1.59 -5.97 27.79
C THR A 30 1.69 -5.21 29.11
N ASP A 31 2.87 -5.08 29.64
CA ASP A 31 3.22 -3.98 30.51
C ASP A 31 3.57 -2.80 29.60
N SER A 32 2.82 -1.71 29.70
CA SER A 32 2.97 -0.52 28.84
C SER A 32 4.28 0.21 29.18
N ALA A 33 5.42 -0.45 28.98
CA ALA A 33 6.71 0.17 29.15
C ALA A 33 6.84 1.29 28.10
N ALA A 34 7.15 2.50 28.58
CA ALA A 34 7.42 3.63 27.72
C ALA A 34 8.57 3.27 26.75
N LEU A 35 8.40 3.63 25.47
CA LEU A 35 9.43 3.41 24.45
C LEU A 35 10.69 4.20 24.81
N THR A 36 11.84 3.55 24.70
CA THR A 36 13.12 4.26 24.81
C THR A 36 13.31 5.17 23.58
N LYS A 37 14.12 6.22 23.73
CA LYS A 37 14.44 7.12 22.61
C LYS A 37 15.07 6.40 21.41
N GLY A 38 15.82 5.35 21.66
CA GLY A 38 16.44 4.52 20.62
C GLY A 38 15.41 3.73 19.84
N GLU A 39 14.48 3.08 20.52
CA GLU A 39 13.36 2.32 19.91
C GLU A 39 12.43 3.24 19.13
N ALA A 40 12.08 4.40 19.69
CA ALA A 40 11.26 5.38 19.01
C ALA A 40 11.91 5.86 17.70
N LYS A 41 13.23 6.13 17.71
CA LYS A 41 13.98 6.52 16.51
C LYS A 41 13.95 5.41 15.44
N SER A 42 14.13 4.14 15.85
CA SER A 42 14.08 3.00 14.95
C SER A 42 12.68 2.83 14.33
N LEU A 43 11.62 2.90 15.14
CA LEU A 43 10.23 2.81 14.68
C LEU A 43 9.87 3.95 13.73
N LYS A 44 10.31 5.18 14.00
CA LYS A 44 10.12 6.31 13.10
C LYS A 44 10.81 6.09 11.76
N ALA A 45 12.05 5.64 11.75
CA ALA A 45 12.77 5.33 10.52
C ALA A 45 12.10 4.22 9.71
N GLN A 46 11.55 3.21 10.38
CA GLN A 46 10.76 2.14 9.74
C GLN A 46 9.47 2.68 9.14
N SER A 47 8.72 3.49 9.87
CA SER A 47 7.49 4.13 9.38
C SER A 47 7.76 5.04 8.17
N ASP A 48 8.83 5.83 8.20
CA ASP A 48 9.27 6.65 7.07
C ASP A 48 9.61 5.79 5.83
N GLY A 49 10.31 4.67 6.04
CA GLY A 49 10.63 3.72 4.98
C GLY A 49 9.39 3.11 4.35
N GLN A 50 8.43 2.69 5.17
CA GLN A 50 7.15 2.14 4.70
C GLN A 50 6.32 3.18 3.93
N TYR A 51 6.27 4.40 4.41
CA TYR A 51 5.59 5.49 3.72
C TYR A 51 6.19 5.75 2.33
N LYS A 52 7.52 5.85 2.24
CA LYS A 52 8.23 5.99 0.96
C LYS A 52 7.94 4.84 0.00
N ALA A 53 7.98 3.60 0.50
CA ALA A 53 7.67 2.42 -0.29
C ALA A 53 6.23 2.43 -0.83
N LYS A 54 5.25 2.73 0.01
CA LYS A 54 3.84 2.85 -0.40
C LYS A 54 3.65 3.95 -1.46
N LYS A 55 4.30 5.08 -1.31
CA LYS A 55 4.28 6.17 -2.28
C LYS A 55 4.84 5.74 -3.63
N ASN A 56 5.99 5.08 -3.65
CA ASN A 56 6.62 4.59 -4.89
C ASN A 56 5.75 3.53 -5.57
N ILE A 57 5.12 2.64 -4.81
CA ILE A 57 4.18 1.63 -5.35
C ILE A 57 2.97 2.32 -6.00
N SER A 58 2.39 3.34 -5.38
CA SER A 58 1.28 4.10 -5.96
C SER A 58 1.67 4.82 -7.26
N GLU A 59 2.89 5.34 -7.35
CA GLU A 59 3.41 5.97 -8.57
C GLU A 59 3.60 4.95 -9.68
N ALA A 60 4.22 3.82 -9.39
CA ALA A 60 4.39 2.72 -10.35
C ALA A 60 3.04 2.17 -10.84
N ALA A 61 2.07 2.01 -9.95
CA ALA A 61 0.71 1.57 -10.30
C ALA A 61 -0.01 2.59 -11.19
N GLU A 62 0.16 3.90 -10.94
CA GLU A 62 -0.37 4.96 -11.81
C GLU A 62 0.21 4.85 -13.22
N ASP A 63 1.52 4.70 -13.33
CA ASP A 63 2.20 4.62 -14.63
C ASP A 63 1.78 3.38 -15.42
N LEU A 64 1.66 2.22 -14.78
CA LEU A 64 1.16 0.99 -15.40
C LEU A 64 -0.28 1.15 -15.88
N ASN A 65 -1.18 1.65 -15.01
CA ASN A 65 -2.58 1.86 -15.37
C ASN A 65 -2.74 2.85 -16.52
N ARG A 66 -1.92 3.90 -16.55
CA ARG A 66 -1.93 4.87 -17.66
C ARG A 66 -1.39 4.27 -18.95
N ALA A 67 -0.40 3.39 -18.88
CA ALA A 67 0.09 2.65 -20.05
C ALA A 67 -1.00 1.73 -20.60
N ASP A 68 -1.71 1.02 -19.74
CA ASP A 68 -2.84 0.16 -20.12
C ASP A 68 -3.99 0.98 -20.76
N CYS A 69 -4.32 2.14 -20.19
CA CYS A 69 -5.32 3.04 -20.80
C CYS A 69 -4.91 3.48 -22.21
N LYS A 70 -3.62 3.74 -22.43
CA LYS A 70 -3.10 4.16 -23.74
C LYS A 70 -3.09 3.03 -24.76
N SER A 71 -2.84 1.80 -24.33
CA SER A 71 -2.76 0.64 -25.24
C SER A 71 -4.15 0.08 -25.60
N SER A 72 -5.14 0.24 -24.70
CA SER A 72 -6.44 -0.42 -24.82
C SER A 72 -7.58 0.51 -25.25
N LEU A 73 -7.41 1.82 -25.15
CA LEU A 73 -8.47 2.81 -25.32
C LEU A 73 -8.04 4.00 -26.16
N ASP A 74 -9.03 4.61 -26.86
CA ASP A 74 -8.83 5.83 -27.66
C ASP A 74 -9.75 6.97 -27.21
N GLY A 75 -9.41 8.18 -27.65
CA GLY A 75 -10.25 9.37 -27.56
C GLY A 75 -10.65 9.73 -26.13
N SER A 76 -11.95 9.90 -25.92
CA SER A 76 -12.52 10.31 -24.62
C SER A 76 -12.43 9.21 -23.56
N ALA A 77 -12.57 7.94 -23.95
CA ALA A 77 -12.47 6.78 -23.06
C ALA A 77 -11.06 6.67 -22.46
N ARG A 78 -10.03 6.85 -23.27
CA ARG A 78 -8.64 6.90 -22.81
C ARG A 78 -8.41 8.00 -21.78
N ARG A 79 -8.88 9.22 -22.07
CA ARG A 79 -8.74 10.37 -21.15
C ARG A 79 -9.45 10.12 -19.80
N ALA A 80 -10.62 9.53 -19.83
CA ALA A 80 -11.36 9.17 -18.61
C ALA A 80 -10.61 8.11 -17.79
N CYS A 81 -10.07 7.08 -18.45
CA CYS A 81 -9.26 6.04 -17.84
C CYS A 81 -8.00 6.62 -17.18
N GLU A 82 -7.23 7.44 -17.90
CA GLU A 82 -6.02 8.08 -17.36
C GLU A 82 -6.33 9.00 -16.16
N LYS A 83 -7.46 9.70 -16.20
CA LYS A 83 -7.93 10.53 -15.08
C LYS A 83 -8.27 9.68 -13.86
N SER A 84 -8.92 8.54 -14.06
CA SER A 84 -9.23 7.58 -12.99
C SER A 84 -7.97 7.00 -12.36
N ALA A 85 -6.98 6.61 -13.17
CA ALA A 85 -5.68 6.12 -12.68
C ALA A 85 -4.96 7.15 -11.79
N LYS A 86 -4.92 8.41 -12.22
CA LYS A 86 -4.36 9.52 -11.41
C LYS A 86 -5.13 9.73 -10.11
N HIS A 87 -6.45 9.64 -10.16
CA HIS A 87 -7.28 9.83 -8.96
C HIS A 87 -7.04 8.71 -7.95
N ALA A 88 -6.95 7.46 -8.39
CA ALA A 88 -6.64 6.31 -7.56
C ALA A 88 -5.28 6.48 -6.87
N ALA A 89 -4.23 6.78 -7.62
CA ALA A 89 -2.89 7.00 -7.07
C ALA A 89 -2.84 8.17 -6.06
N LYS A 90 -3.59 9.23 -6.33
CA LYS A 90 -3.69 10.36 -5.38
C LYS A 90 -4.37 9.95 -4.08
N SER A 91 -5.43 9.15 -4.16
CA SER A 91 -6.13 8.59 -3.00
C SER A 91 -5.22 7.68 -2.18
N ASP A 92 -4.47 6.79 -2.83
CA ASP A 92 -3.55 5.87 -2.18
C ASP A 92 -2.40 6.59 -1.47
N LYS A 93 -1.84 7.63 -2.11
CA LYS A 93 -0.81 8.49 -1.49
C LYS A 93 -1.36 9.25 -0.28
N ALA A 94 -2.60 9.73 -0.35
CA ALA A 94 -3.25 10.40 0.78
C ALA A 94 -3.49 9.43 1.94
N ALA A 95 -3.94 8.21 1.66
CA ALA A 95 -4.12 7.17 2.67
C ALA A 95 -2.78 6.75 3.31
N ALA A 96 -1.73 6.60 2.50
CA ALA A 96 -0.40 6.30 3.00
C ALA A 96 0.15 7.41 3.92
N LYS A 97 -0.09 8.68 3.57
CA LYS A 97 0.28 9.83 4.39
C LYS A 97 -0.48 9.84 5.72
N ALA A 98 -1.80 9.65 5.70
CA ALA A 98 -2.61 9.60 6.91
C ALA A 98 -2.17 8.48 7.86
N THR A 99 -1.89 7.29 7.32
CA THR A 99 -1.36 6.16 8.12
C THR A 99 -0.03 6.54 8.76
N HIS A 100 0.88 7.11 7.99
CA HIS A 100 2.19 7.53 8.49
C HIS A 100 2.08 8.55 9.63
N GLU A 101 1.25 9.58 9.49
CA GLU A 101 1.02 10.58 10.53
C GLU A 101 0.46 9.98 11.83
N ILE A 102 -0.45 9.01 11.72
CA ILE A 102 -0.99 8.28 12.86
C ILE A 102 0.10 7.45 13.55
N GLU A 103 0.95 6.75 12.79
CA GLU A 103 2.06 5.96 13.31
C GLU A 103 3.08 6.84 14.04
N GLN A 104 3.47 7.97 13.44
CA GLN A 104 4.39 8.92 14.06
C GLN A 104 3.84 9.44 15.39
N LYS A 105 2.56 9.84 15.41
CA LYS A 105 1.90 10.29 16.64
C LYS A 105 1.87 9.22 17.73
N LYS A 106 1.54 7.96 17.38
CA LYS A 106 1.55 6.86 18.35
C LYS A 106 2.93 6.63 18.95
N ILE A 107 4.00 6.73 18.15
CA ILE A 107 5.38 6.61 18.61
C ILE A 107 5.73 7.74 19.57
N ASP A 108 5.35 8.98 19.23
CA ASP A 108 5.59 10.15 20.09
C ASP A 108 4.84 10.02 21.42
N ASP A 109 3.57 9.64 21.40
CA ASP A 109 2.75 9.48 22.60
C ASP A 109 3.32 8.36 23.51
N ALA A 110 3.86 7.27 22.92
CA ALA A 110 4.48 6.18 23.68
C ALA A 110 5.85 6.54 24.26
N THR A 111 6.51 7.57 23.72
CA THR A 111 7.83 8.02 24.21
C THR A 111 7.73 9.04 25.34
N GLN A 112 6.56 9.69 25.50
CA GLN A 112 6.32 10.72 26.52
C GLN A 112 5.78 10.18 27.84
N LYS A 113 5.47 8.89 27.93
CA LYS A 113 5.04 8.21 29.14
C LYS A 113 6.22 7.76 29.99
#